data_ad4ca67ba6b81f65bed980db74a2f94e
#
_entry.id   ad4ca67ba6b81f65bed980db74a2f94e
#
_cell.length_a   1.000
_cell.length_b   1.000
_cell.length_c   1.000
_cell.angle_alpha   90.00
_cell.angle_beta   90.00
_cell.angle_gamma   90.00
#
_symmetry.space_group_name_H-M   'P 1'
#
loop_
_entity.id
_entity.type
_entity.pdbx_description
1 polymer ?
#
loop_
_entity_poly.entity_id
_entity_poly.type
_entity_poly.pdbx_seq_one_letter_code
_entity_poly.pdbx_strand_id
1 'polypeptide(L)'
;MGPGKLLVLQYHAGDEYATPETEAKVQEYKVRGFPSIFFNGGNSVVGGGSSNYDQYSNVVNRELAKQSSVSIAGVMTSSGGTLSLDVTITNISDSPITGVKLMAVIYEDIGTEEHHYVVRDILPPSEIASLSAGETQTFSLSSDSLDNLPSLRAVLFLQSSSGEVLQSAMATAQ
;
A
#
# COMPACT_ATOMS: atom_id res chain seq x y z
N MET A 1 7.98 17.11 -5.39
CA MET A 1 8.50 15.80 -4.90
C MET A 1 8.93 15.00 -6.12
N GLY A 2 10.03 14.23 -6.04
CA GLY A 2 10.42 13.34 -7.13
C GLY A 2 9.46 12.14 -7.23
N PRO A 3 9.30 11.56 -8.43
CA PRO A 3 8.49 10.37 -8.63
C PRO A 3 9.01 9.20 -7.76
N GLY A 4 8.09 8.40 -7.23
CA GLY A 4 8.40 7.22 -6.40
C GLY A 4 8.59 7.48 -4.90
N LYS A 5 8.45 8.73 -4.43
CA LYS A 5 8.51 9.05 -2.98
C LYS A 5 7.14 9.04 -2.28
N LEU A 6 6.07 9.03 -3.04
CA LEU A 6 4.70 8.95 -2.55
C LEU A 6 3.95 7.92 -3.37
N LEU A 7 3.40 6.91 -2.70
CA LEU A 7 2.50 5.93 -3.29
C LEU A 7 1.10 6.23 -2.82
N VAL A 8 0.17 6.35 -3.75
CA VAL A 8 -1.24 6.69 -3.49
C VAL A 8 -2.10 5.49 -3.80
N LEU A 9 -3.10 5.24 -2.96
CA LEU A 9 -4.13 4.21 -3.15
C LEU A 9 -5.49 4.85 -2.89
N GLN A 10 -6.43 4.71 -3.81
CA GLN A 10 -7.80 5.19 -3.68
C GLN A 10 -8.72 4.02 -3.30
N TYR A 11 -9.17 4.01 -2.07
CA TYR A 11 -10.15 3.04 -1.56
C TYR A 11 -11.54 3.59 -1.78
N HIS A 12 -12.23 3.09 -2.76
CA HIS A 12 -13.59 3.48 -3.10
C HIS A 12 -14.62 2.81 -2.18
N ALA A 13 -15.71 3.50 -1.89
CA ALA A 13 -16.80 2.99 -1.08
C ALA A 13 -18.14 3.59 -1.53
N GLY A 14 -19.16 2.74 -1.66
CA GLY A 14 -20.51 3.15 -2.04
C GLY A 14 -20.67 3.61 -3.49
N ASP A 15 -19.71 3.28 -4.36
CA ASP A 15 -19.71 3.59 -5.78
C ASP A 15 -19.38 2.36 -6.65
N GLU A 16 -19.29 2.53 -7.97
CA GLU A 16 -19.04 1.44 -8.93
C GLU A 16 -17.62 0.82 -8.85
N TYR A 17 -16.68 1.49 -8.17
CA TYR A 17 -15.31 1.04 -7.98
C TYR A 17 -15.09 0.36 -6.63
N ALA A 18 -16.10 0.39 -5.74
CA ALA A 18 -16.01 -0.22 -4.43
C ALA A 18 -15.91 -1.76 -4.53
N THR A 19 -15.09 -2.34 -3.67
CA THR A 19 -15.00 -3.80 -3.47
C THR A 19 -15.30 -4.14 -2.00
N PRO A 20 -15.63 -5.40 -1.66
CA PRO A 20 -15.81 -5.79 -0.27
C PRO A 20 -14.61 -5.44 0.62
N GLU A 21 -13.39 -5.56 0.07
CA GLU A 21 -12.15 -5.27 0.77
C GLU A 21 -11.97 -3.76 1.02
N THR A 22 -12.32 -2.90 0.03
CA THR A 22 -12.24 -1.45 0.21
C THR A 22 -13.29 -0.95 1.19
N GLU A 23 -14.49 -1.49 1.16
CA GLU A 23 -15.53 -1.22 2.16
C GLU A 23 -15.09 -1.63 3.58
N ALA A 24 -14.46 -2.80 3.71
CA ALA A 24 -13.89 -3.24 4.99
C ALA A 24 -12.81 -2.27 5.50
N LYS A 25 -11.97 -1.74 4.61
CA LYS A 25 -10.96 -0.72 4.97
C LYS A 25 -11.57 0.58 5.47
N VAL A 26 -12.65 1.04 4.85
CA VAL A 26 -13.40 2.22 5.31
C VAL A 26 -13.88 2.04 6.75
N GLN A 27 -14.37 0.84 7.10
CA GLN A 27 -14.77 0.51 8.47
C GLN A 27 -13.56 0.40 9.42
N GLU A 28 -12.48 -0.27 9.00
CA GLU A 28 -11.25 -0.41 9.78
C GLU A 28 -10.65 0.96 10.16
N TYR A 29 -10.58 1.88 9.18
CA TYR A 29 -10.09 3.24 9.38
C TYR A 29 -11.12 4.17 10.05
N LYS A 30 -12.33 3.69 10.33
CA LYS A 30 -13.43 4.46 10.95
C LYS A 30 -13.69 5.77 10.24
N VAL A 31 -13.70 5.73 8.90
CA VAL A 31 -13.94 6.91 8.05
C VAL A 31 -15.31 7.50 8.35
N ARG A 32 -15.36 8.82 8.60
CA ARG A 32 -16.59 9.55 8.95
C ARG A 32 -17.06 10.49 7.84
N GLY A 33 -16.29 10.63 6.79
CA GLY A 33 -16.61 11.51 5.65
C GLY A 33 -15.56 11.40 4.56
N PHE A 34 -15.92 11.82 3.36
CA PHE A 34 -15.07 11.76 2.17
C PHE A 34 -14.74 13.16 1.65
N PRO A 35 -13.56 13.36 1.08
CA PRO A 35 -12.43 12.44 1.12
C PRO A 35 -11.76 12.41 2.50
N SER A 36 -11.26 11.25 2.89
CA SER A 36 -10.38 11.08 4.06
C SER A 36 -9.03 10.51 3.60
N ILE A 37 -7.93 11.14 3.96
CA ILE A 37 -6.58 10.74 3.55
C ILE A 37 -5.83 10.26 4.78
N PHE A 38 -5.24 9.07 4.70
CA PHE A 38 -4.41 8.46 5.72
C PHE A 38 -2.97 8.34 5.21
N PHE A 39 -2.00 8.80 6.00
CA PHE A 39 -0.59 8.74 5.68
C PHE A 39 0.07 7.64 6.50
N ASN A 40 0.70 6.69 5.82
CA ASN A 40 1.41 5.55 6.43
C ASN A 40 0.59 4.81 7.51
N GLY A 41 -0.72 4.61 7.24
CA GLY A 41 -1.62 3.89 8.14
C GLY A 41 -2.07 4.64 9.39
N GLY A 42 -1.58 5.88 9.59
CA GLY A 42 -1.88 6.72 10.75
C GLY A 42 -2.46 8.08 10.37
N ASN A 43 -1.88 9.13 10.81
CA ASN A 43 -2.16 10.55 10.57
C ASN A 43 -3.20 10.85 9.47
N SER A 44 -4.45 11.12 9.85
CA SER A 44 -5.52 11.38 8.88
C SER A 44 -5.79 12.87 8.71
N VAL A 45 -6.15 13.25 7.49
CA VAL A 45 -6.69 14.57 7.16
C VAL A 45 -8.01 14.36 6.42
N VAL A 46 -9.07 14.99 6.92
CA VAL A 46 -10.40 14.94 6.30
C VAL A 46 -10.61 16.18 5.45
N GLY A 47 -11.17 15.99 4.27
CA GLY A 47 -11.46 17.04 3.29
C GLY A 47 -10.38 17.15 2.22
N GLY A 48 -10.81 17.50 1.00
CA GLY A 48 -9.96 17.84 -0.14
C GLY A 48 -9.91 19.36 -0.34
N GLY A 49 -8.97 19.80 -1.14
CA GLY A 49 -8.86 21.17 -1.59
C GLY A 49 -7.58 21.89 -1.16
N SER A 50 -7.37 23.06 -1.70
CA SER A 50 -6.15 23.85 -1.53
C SER A 50 -5.86 24.25 -0.08
N SER A 51 -6.90 24.37 0.77
CA SER A 51 -6.75 24.68 2.19
C SER A 51 -6.04 23.58 2.99
N ASN A 52 -6.03 22.35 2.52
CA ASN A 52 -5.39 21.22 3.19
C ASN A 52 -3.97 20.94 2.67
N TYR A 53 -3.52 21.68 1.66
CA TYR A 53 -2.22 21.43 1.02
C TYR A 53 -1.05 21.49 2.02
N ASP A 54 -1.02 22.50 2.87
CA ASP A 54 0.05 22.65 3.87
C ASP A 54 0.03 21.50 4.89
N GLN A 55 -1.15 21.04 5.28
CA GLN A 55 -1.28 19.90 6.19
C GLN A 55 -0.74 18.62 5.53
N TYR A 56 -1.11 18.35 4.29
CA TYR A 56 -0.60 17.21 3.52
C TYR A 56 0.91 17.28 3.37
N SER A 57 1.43 18.43 2.93
CA SER A 57 2.87 18.64 2.74
C SER A 57 3.67 18.45 4.03
N ASN A 58 3.17 18.95 5.15
CA ASN A 58 3.82 18.80 6.45
C ASN A 58 3.86 17.33 6.90
N VAL A 59 2.76 16.59 6.73
CA VAL A 59 2.74 15.15 7.07
C VAL A 59 3.70 14.38 6.18
N VAL A 60 3.61 14.56 4.86
CA VAL A 60 4.48 13.87 3.90
C VAL A 60 5.96 14.17 4.17
N ASN A 61 6.34 15.42 4.38
CA ASN A 61 7.73 15.79 4.66
C ASN A 61 8.24 15.15 5.95
N ARG A 62 7.41 15.07 6.99
CA ARG A 62 7.75 14.39 8.24
C ARG A 62 7.96 12.90 8.04
N GLU A 63 7.08 12.25 7.28
CA GLU A 63 7.20 10.81 6.98
C GLU A 63 8.43 10.51 6.12
N LEU A 64 8.73 11.35 5.12
CA LEU A 64 9.93 11.20 4.28
C LEU A 64 11.25 11.43 5.03
N ALA A 65 11.23 12.13 6.16
CA ALA A 65 12.42 12.34 7.00
C ALA A 65 12.75 11.12 7.87
N LYS A 66 11.82 10.16 8.03
CA LYS A 66 12.08 8.92 8.77
C LYS A 66 13.04 8.02 7.98
N GLN A 67 13.98 7.41 8.68
CA GLN A 67 14.80 6.34 8.10
C GLN A 67 14.02 5.03 8.19
N SER A 68 14.01 4.27 7.10
CA SER A 68 13.40 2.94 7.11
C SER A 68 14.37 1.92 7.68
N SER A 69 13.83 1.02 8.50
CA SER A 69 14.52 -0.18 8.99
C SER A 69 14.36 -1.38 8.05
N VAL A 70 13.58 -1.24 6.97
CA VAL A 70 13.21 -2.33 6.06
C VAL A 70 13.45 -1.94 4.62
N SER A 71 13.94 -2.87 3.81
CA SER A 71 13.91 -2.82 2.36
C SER A 71 12.84 -3.77 1.83
N ILE A 72 12.06 -3.34 0.86
CA ILE A 72 11.04 -4.15 0.17
C ILE A 72 11.32 -4.07 -1.33
N ALA A 73 11.36 -5.23 -1.98
CA ALA A 73 11.39 -5.35 -3.43
C ALA A 73 10.31 -6.35 -3.87
N GLY A 74 9.68 -6.09 -5.00
CA GLY A 74 8.67 -6.99 -5.55
C GLY A 74 8.67 -7.00 -7.07
N VAL A 75 8.37 -8.16 -7.62
CA VAL A 75 8.16 -8.37 -9.05
C VAL A 75 6.74 -8.86 -9.26
N MET A 76 6.04 -8.21 -10.18
CA MET A 76 4.68 -8.55 -10.57
C MET A 76 4.68 -9.13 -11.98
N THR A 77 4.07 -10.30 -12.13
CA THR A 77 3.84 -10.94 -13.43
C THR A 77 2.36 -11.22 -13.62
N SER A 78 1.87 -11.16 -14.86
CA SER A 78 0.48 -11.50 -15.19
C SER A 78 0.47 -12.56 -16.30
N SER A 79 -0.23 -13.64 -16.09
CA SER A 79 -0.37 -14.73 -17.06
C SER A 79 -1.69 -15.47 -16.88
N GLY A 80 -2.46 -15.59 -17.96
CA GLY A 80 -3.70 -16.42 -17.97
C GLY A 80 -4.78 -15.96 -17.00
N GLY A 81 -4.86 -14.65 -16.69
CA GLY A 81 -5.83 -14.11 -15.74
C GLY A 81 -5.37 -14.13 -14.27
N THR A 82 -4.23 -14.74 -13.99
CA THR A 82 -3.61 -14.74 -12.65
C THR A 82 -2.52 -13.67 -12.58
N LEU A 83 -2.56 -12.86 -11.55
CA LEU A 83 -1.49 -11.93 -11.19
C LEU A 83 -0.66 -12.56 -10.06
N SER A 84 0.65 -12.64 -10.26
CA SER A 84 1.59 -13.17 -9.28
C SER A 84 2.56 -12.10 -8.81
N LEU A 85 2.90 -12.12 -7.52
CA LEU A 85 3.81 -11.21 -6.86
C LEU A 85 4.89 -12.00 -6.12
N ASP A 86 6.14 -11.86 -6.53
CA ASP A 86 7.30 -12.35 -5.77
C ASP A 86 7.90 -11.19 -4.99
N VAL A 87 7.88 -11.28 -3.68
CA VAL A 87 8.26 -10.19 -2.76
C VAL A 87 9.44 -10.61 -1.91
N THR A 88 10.41 -9.72 -1.78
CA THR A 88 11.57 -9.87 -0.90
C THR A 88 11.56 -8.75 0.13
N ILE A 89 11.64 -9.11 1.41
CA ILE A 89 11.71 -8.18 2.54
C ILE A 89 13.03 -8.42 3.27
N THR A 90 13.80 -7.36 3.50
CA THR A 90 15.06 -7.43 4.24
C THR A 90 15.03 -6.46 5.42
N ASN A 91 15.31 -6.92 6.61
CA ASN A 91 15.58 -6.06 7.76
C ASN A 91 16.99 -5.45 7.60
N ILE A 92 17.05 -4.15 7.36
CA ILE A 92 18.31 -3.40 7.17
C ILE A 92 18.75 -2.67 8.44
N SER A 93 18.11 -2.94 9.57
CA SER A 93 18.49 -2.39 10.87
C SER A 93 19.30 -3.38 11.69
N ASP A 94 19.87 -2.89 12.80
CA ASP A 94 20.67 -3.68 13.74
C ASP A 94 19.82 -4.40 14.81
N SER A 95 18.50 -4.30 14.73
CA SER A 95 17.58 -4.86 15.72
C SER A 95 16.50 -5.72 15.06
N PRO A 96 15.98 -6.76 15.71
CA PRO A 96 14.89 -7.56 15.16
C PRO A 96 13.61 -6.74 15.04
N ILE A 97 12.87 -6.99 13.98
CA ILE A 97 11.52 -6.46 13.75
C ILE A 97 10.53 -7.58 14.02
N THR A 98 9.50 -7.32 14.82
CA THR A 98 8.54 -8.36 15.26
C THR A 98 7.10 -7.91 15.10
N GLY A 99 6.19 -8.89 14.91
CA GLY A 99 4.75 -8.65 14.89
C GLY A 99 4.31 -7.71 13.77
N VAL A 100 4.83 -7.91 12.58
CA VAL A 100 4.49 -7.13 11.39
C VAL A 100 3.84 -8.02 10.33
N LYS A 101 3.20 -7.40 9.36
CA LYS A 101 2.57 -8.11 8.24
C LYS A 101 2.91 -7.45 6.92
N LEU A 102 3.19 -8.27 5.92
CA LEU A 102 3.27 -7.82 4.53
C LEU A 102 1.86 -7.66 3.99
N MET A 103 1.58 -6.50 3.47
CA MET A 103 0.37 -6.15 2.73
C MET A 103 0.71 -6.00 1.25
N ALA A 104 -0.15 -6.51 0.39
CA ALA A 104 -0.09 -6.28 -1.05
C ALA A 104 -1.44 -5.76 -1.53
N VAL A 105 -1.44 -4.61 -2.17
CA VAL A 105 -2.63 -3.94 -2.69
C VAL A 105 -2.47 -3.73 -4.18
N ILE A 106 -3.41 -4.24 -4.95
CA ILE A 106 -3.45 -4.11 -6.39
C ILE A 106 -4.39 -2.96 -6.75
N TYR A 107 -3.91 -2.05 -7.57
CA TYR A 107 -4.70 -0.93 -8.06
C TYR A 107 -4.61 -0.80 -9.58
N GLU A 108 -5.58 -0.14 -10.16
CA GLU A 108 -5.64 0.21 -11.57
C GLU A 108 -5.50 1.73 -11.73
N ASP A 109 -4.69 2.14 -12.72
CA ASP A 109 -4.66 3.50 -13.20
C ASP A 109 -5.65 3.64 -14.36
N ILE A 110 -6.83 4.18 -14.07
CA ILE A 110 -7.89 4.37 -15.08
C ILE A 110 -7.55 5.54 -16.01
N GLY A 111 -6.61 6.42 -15.63
CA GLY A 111 -6.12 7.51 -16.46
C GLY A 111 -7.08 8.70 -16.58
N THR A 112 -8.09 8.81 -15.72
CA THR A 112 -8.94 10.01 -15.61
C THR A 112 -8.43 10.93 -14.50
N GLU A 113 -8.81 12.23 -14.53
CA GLU A 113 -8.37 13.18 -13.49
C GLU A 113 -8.74 12.77 -12.06
N GLU A 114 -9.79 11.94 -11.91
CA GLU A 114 -10.33 11.55 -10.60
C GLU A 114 -9.94 10.13 -10.19
N HIS A 115 -9.52 9.27 -11.13
CA HIS A 115 -9.36 7.82 -10.91
C HIS A 115 -8.01 7.31 -11.43
N HIS A 116 -6.93 7.60 -10.69
CA HIS A 116 -5.58 7.17 -11.04
C HIS A 116 -5.07 5.96 -10.24
N TYR A 117 -5.62 5.69 -9.04
CA TYR A 117 -5.04 4.72 -8.12
C TYR A 117 -6.12 3.85 -7.49
N VAL A 118 -7.11 3.44 -8.30
CA VAL A 118 -8.31 2.72 -7.86
C VAL A 118 -7.95 1.32 -7.38
N VAL A 119 -8.12 1.05 -6.11
CA VAL A 119 -7.84 -0.27 -5.52
C VAL A 119 -8.84 -1.28 -6.08
N ARG A 120 -8.30 -2.39 -6.61
CA ARG A 120 -9.06 -3.50 -7.21
C ARG A 120 -9.03 -4.75 -6.35
N ASP A 121 -7.93 -4.96 -5.62
CA ASP A 121 -7.79 -6.12 -4.74
C ASP A 121 -6.84 -5.81 -3.58
N ILE A 122 -7.11 -6.41 -2.44
CA ILE A 122 -6.25 -6.40 -1.26
C ILE A 122 -5.97 -7.83 -0.89
N LEU A 123 -4.76 -8.29 -1.19
CA LEU A 123 -4.40 -9.69 -0.92
C LEU A 123 -4.38 -9.98 0.59
N PRO A 124 -4.69 -11.22 0.99
CA PRO A 124 -4.58 -11.63 2.38
C PRO A 124 -3.19 -11.28 2.95
N PRO A 125 -3.11 -10.70 4.15
CA PRO A 125 -1.83 -10.32 4.74
C PRO A 125 -0.96 -11.55 5.04
N SER A 126 0.36 -11.42 4.81
CA SER A 126 1.34 -12.43 5.23
C SER A 126 1.96 -12.01 6.54
N GLU A 127 1.69 -12.77 7.59
CA GLU A 127 2.20 -12.49 8.94
C GLU A 127 3.69 -12.80 9.05
N ILE A 128 4.45 -11.89 9.66
CA ILE A 128 5.88 -12.02 9.95
C ILE A 128 6.06 -11.89 11.46
N ALA A 129 6.22 -13.03 12.13
CA ALA A 129 6.37 -13.06 13.58
C ALA A 129 7.68 -12.37 14.01
N SER A 130 8.75 -12.59 13.28
CA SER A 130 10.06 -11.99 13.52
C SER A 130 10.89 -11.96 12.25
N LEU A 131 11.70 -10.90 12.11
CA LEU A 131 12.71 -10.71 11.07
C LEU A 131 13.98 -10.21 11.77
N SER A 132 14.98 -11.07 11.95
CA SER A 132 16.23 -10.74 12.65
C SER A 132 17.02 -9.64 11.91
N ALA A 133 17.96 -9.00 12.57
CA ALA A 133 18.85 -8.02 11.93
C ALA A 133 19.56 -8.64 10.72
N GLY A 134 19.48 -8.01 9.55
CA GLY A 134 20.05 -8.49 8.30
C GLY A 134 19.30 -9.66 7.64
N GLU A 135 18.25 -10.19 8.25
CA GLU A 135 17.47 -11.31 7.69
C GLU A 135 16.66 -10.88 6.49
N THR A 136 16.56 -11.79 5.53
CA THR A 136 15.70 -11.64 4.33
C THR A 136 14.67 -12.76 4.30
N GLN A 137 13.42 -12.41 4.06
CA GLN A 137 12.32 -13.36 3.80
C GLN A 137 11.71 -13.09 2.43
N THR A 138 11.23 -14.15 1.78
CA THR A 138 10.56 -14.09 0.47
C THR A 138 9.14 -14.61 0.56
N PHE A 139 8.25 -14.02 -0.24
CA PHE A 139 6.82 -14.35 -0.29
C PHE A 139 6.40 -14.43 -1.76
N SER A 140 5.59 -15.45 -2.08
CA SER A 140 4.90 -15.52 -3.36
C SER A 140 3.40 -15.40 -3.10
N LEU A 141 2.78 -14.38 -3.68
CA LEU A 141 1.37 -14.04 -3.53
C LEU A 141 0.70 -14.10 -4.90
N SER A 142 -0.60 -14.34 -4.94
CA SER A 142 -1.35 -14.32 -6.20
C SER A 142 -2.77 -13.78 -6.00
N SER A 143 -3.32 -13.22 -7.10
CA SER A 143 -4.72 -12.86 -7.24
C SER A 143 -5.26 -13.47 -8.51
N ASP A 144 -6.39 -14.19 -8.42
CA ASP A 144 -7.03 -14.87 -9.55
C ASP A 144 -8.23 -14.10 -10.12
N SER A 145 -8.56 -12.95 -9.56
CA SER A 145 -9.83 -12.25 -9.84
C SER A 145 -9.70 -11.02 -10.74
N LEU A 146 -8.53 -10.76 -11.32
CA LEU A 146 -8.26 -9.51 -12.04
C LEU A 146 -8.06 -9.74 -13.55
N ASP A 147 -9.05 -10.38 -14.18
CA ASP A 147 -9.02 -10.61 -15.62
C ASP A 147 -8.99 -9.29 -16.42
N ASN A 148 -7.94 -9.14 -17.25
CA ASN A 148 -7.87 -8.19 -18.35
C ASN A 148 -7.86 -6.68 -18.02
N LEU A 149 -7.41 -6.27 -16.85
CA LEU A 149 -7.19 -4.84 -16.58
C LEU A 149 -5.77 -4.43 -17.03
N PRO A 150 -5.63 -3.59 -18.07
CA PRO A 150 -4.33 -3.37 -18.73
C PRO A 150 -3.34 -2.51 -17.94
N SER A 151 -3.81 -1.86 -16.88
CA SER A 151 -3.03 -0.85 -16.13
C SER A 151 -2.83 -1.21 -14.67
N LEU A 152 -2.80 -2.52 -14.35
CA LEU A 152 -2.61 -2.97 -12.98
C LEU A 152 -1.20 -2.66 -12.47
N ARG A 153 -1.15 -2.27 -11.21
CA ARG A 153 0.07 -2.05 -10.42
C ARG A 153 -0.14 -2.63 -9.04
N ALA A 154 0.94 -2.94 -8.35
CA ALA A 154 0.88 -3.41 -6.98
C ALA A 154 1.76 -2.56 -6.05
N VAL A 155 1.19 -2.14 -4.93
CA VAL A 155 1.89 -1.54 -3.81
C VAL A 155 2.05 -2.58 -2.71
N LEU A 156 3.30 -2.74 -2.27
CA LEU A 156 3.70 -3.62 -1.18
C LEU A 156 4.05 -2.75 0.02
N PHE A 157 3.62 -3.12 1.21
CA PHE A 157 4.06 -2.42 2.41
C PHE A 157 4.09 -3.32 3.63
N LEU A 158 5.02 -3.02 4.53
CA LEU A 158 5.13 -3.69 5.81
C LEU A 158 4.42 -2.88 6.87
N GLN A 159 3.44 -3.47 7.53
CA GLN A 159 2.60 -2.81 8.52
C GLN A 159 2.79 -3.44 9.90
N SER A 160 2.95 -2.60 10.92
CA SER A 160 3.00 -3.03 12.31
C SER A 160 1.61 -3.40 12.86
N SER A 161 1.57 -4.04 14.02
CA SER A 161 0.33 -4.35 14.74
C SER A 161 -0.47 -3.12 15.15
N SER A 162 0.17 -1.94 15.24
CA SER A 162 -0.52 -0.67 15.49
C SER A 162 -1.11 -0.02 14.24
N GLY A 163 -0.89 -0.62 13.06
CA GLY A 163 -1.33 -0.09 11.77
C GLY A 163 -0.33 0.83 11.08
N GLU A 164 0.81 1.18 11.71
CA GLU A 164 1.83 2.02 11.11
C GLU A 164 2.53 1.29 9.96
N VAL A 165 2.70 1.97 8.82
CA VAL A 165 3.48 1.47 7.67
C VAL A 165 4.94 1.83 7.89
N LEU A 166 5.79 0.80 8.00
CA LEU A 166 7.23 0.94 8.23
C LEU A 166 7.99 1.24 6.94
N GLN A 167 7.55 0.66 5.83
CA GLN A 167 8.10 0.85 4.49
C GLN A 167 7.07 0.46 3.45
N SER A 168 7.15 1.09 2.28
CA SER A 168 6.35 0.73 1.10
C SER A 168 7.20 0.73 -0.17
N ALA A 169 6.82 -0.08 -1.14
CA ALA A 169 7.43 -0.16 -2.45
C ALA A 169 6.39 -0.46 -3.53
N MET A 170 6.63 -0.01 -4.75
CA MET A 170 5.87 -0.46 -5.92
C MET A 170 6.54 -1.72 -6.48
N ALA A 171 5.75 -2.74 -6.80
CA ALA A 171 6.25 -3.90 -7.51
C ALA A 171 6.63 -3.52 -8.95
N THR A 172 7.75 -4.08 -9.43
CA THR A 172 8.17 -3.92 -10.83
C THR A 172 7.40 -4.90 -11.70
N ALA A 173 6.73 -4.41 -12.75
CA ALA A 173 6.05 -5.26 -13.72
C ALA A 173 7.06 -5.91 -14.68
N GLN A 174 6.86 -7.20 -14.99
CA GLN A 174 7.59 -7.97 -16.00
C GLN A 174 6.64 -8.52 -17.05
#